data_769da721d85798f447f81da1dc634bfd
#
_entry.id   769da721d85798f447f81da1dc634bfd
#
_cell.length_a   1.000
_cell.length_b   1.000
_cell.length_c   1.000
_cell.angle_alpha   90.00
_cell.angle_beta   90.00
_cell.angle_gamma   90.00
#
_symmetry.space_group_name_H-M   'P 1'
#
loop_
_entity.id
_entity.type
_entity.pdbx_description
1 polymer ?
#
loop_
_entity_poly.entity_id
_entity_poly.type
_entity_poly.pdbx_seq_one_letter_code
_entity_poly.pdbx_strand_id
1 'polypeptide(L)'
;VAVTRGGMVPAMVVARELDLRVVETISVKSYDHQVQSEAKILKSPAEAYIGDGDGILIIDDLVDTGKTFHTIRTLYPKAHYAAVYAKPLGKDSLDTFITEVSQDTWIFFPWDMALQYVAPYKGEG
;
A
#
# COMPACT_ATOMS: atom_id res chain seq x y z
N VAL A 1 -4.31 7.31 4.57
CA VAL A 1 -2.84 7.15 4.55
C VAL A 1 -2.46 6.21 3.43
N ALA A 2 -1.59 6.66 2.56
CA ALA A 2 -1.03 5.85 1.49
C ALA A 2 0.29 5.21 1.94
N VAL A 3 0.45 3.91 1.70
CA VAL A 3 1.74 3.24 1.89
C VAL A 3 2.59 3.51 0.65
N THR A 4 3.68 4.23 0.83
CA THR A 4 4.53 4.61 -0.30
C THR A 4 5.40 3.42 -0.73
N ARG A 5 5.67 3.31 -1.97
CA ARG A 5 5.20 4.17 -3.06
C ARG A 5 3.95 3.60 -3.73
N GLY A 6 3.80 2.27 -3.76
CA GLY A 6 2.76 1.57 -4.52
C GLY A 6 1.34 1.97 -4.16
N GLY A 7 1.09 2.25 -2.88
CA GLY A 7 -0.24 2.63 -2.40
C GLY A 7 -0.68 4.05 -2.76
N MET A 8 0.21 4.88 -3.29
CA MET A 8 -0.11 6.28 -3.58
C MET A 8 -1.17 6.43 -4.67
N VAL A 9 -1.11 5.60 -5.71
CA VAL A 9 -2.09 5.68 -6.80
C VAL A 9 -3.49 5.22 -6.34
N PRO A 10 -3.67 4.02 -5.77
CA PRO A 10 -4.98 3.63 -5.26
C PRO A 10 -5.49 4.56 -4.15
N ALA A 11 -4.62 5.07 -3.28
CA ALA A 11 -5.04 6.01 -2.24
C ALA A 11 -5.60 7.31 -2.83
N MET A 12 -4.99 7.84 -3.88
CA MET A 12 -5.49 9.04 -4.56
C MET A 12 -6.87 8.80 -5.16
N VAL A 13 -7.08 7.67 -5.82
CA VAL A 13 -8.38 7.31 -6.41
C VAL A 13 -9.45 7.19 -5.32
N VAL A 14 -9.15 6.46 -4.25
CA VAL A 14 -10.09 6.27 -3.14
C VAL A 14 -10.40 7.59 -2.45
N ALA A 15 -9.38 8.42 -2.19
CA ALA A 15 -9.57 9.73 -1.56
C ALA A 15 -10.49 10.62 -2.41
N ARG A 16 -10.32 10.59 -3.72
CA ARG A 16 -11.17 11.34 -4.63
C ARG A 16 -12.62 10.83 -4.60
N GLU A 17 -12.81 9.52 -4.65
CA GLU A 17 -14.16 8.93 -4.63
C GLU A 17 -14.89 9.16 -3.30
N LEU A 18 -14.17 9.18 -2.19
CA LEU A 18 -14.73 9.44 -0.87
C LEU A 18 -14.72 10.91 -0.48
N ASP A 19 -14.29 11.80 -1.36
CA ASP A 19 -14.14 13.25 -1.12
C ASP A 19 -13.28 13.56 0.11
N LEU A 20 -12.17 12.85 0.24
CA LEU A 20 -11.20 13.07 1.31
C LEU A 20 -10.07 13.98 0.79
N ARG A 21 -9.85 15.10 1.47
CA ARG A 21 -8.84 16.09 1.08
C ARG A 21 -7.48 15.84 1.72
N VAL A 22 -7.47 15.26 2.92
CA VAL A 22 -6.23 15.02 3.65
C VAL A 22 -5.75 13.60 3.38
N VAL A 23 -4.61 13.50 2.71
CA VAL A 23 -3.95 12.22 2.42
C VAL A 23 -2.53 12.29 2.96
N GLU A 24 -2.25 11.47 3.94
CA GLU A 24 -0.92 11.31 4.52
C GLU A 24 -0.22 10.10 3.92
N THR A 25 1.09 10.01 4.11
CA THR A 25 1.88 8.88 3.64
C THR A 25 2.66 8.23 4.76
N ILE A 26 2.85 6.92 4.65
CA ILE A 26 3.76 6.15 5.50
C ILE A 26 4.72 5.38 4.61
N SER A 27 5.99 5.39 4.97
CA SER A 27 7.04 4.70 4.21
C SER A 27 7.63 3.60 5.05
N VAL A 28 7.59 2.37 4.50
CA VAL A 28 8.12 1.17 5.16
C VAL A 28 9.11 0.51 4.23
N LYS A 29 10.26 0.15 4.74
CA LYS A 29 11.27 -0.59 3.99
C LYS A 29 11.45 -1.97 4.59
N SER A 30 11.38 -2.99 3.74
CA SER A 30 11.67 -4.36 4.12
C SER A 30 13.16 -4.64 3.93
N TYR A 31 13.76 -5.29 4.91
CA TYR A 31 15.13 -5.76 4.86
C TYR A 31 15.10 -7.29 4.84
N ASP A 32 15.46 -7.86 3.70
CA ASP A 32 15.56 -9.32 3.56
C ASP A 32 16.98 -9.76 3.90
N HIS A 33 17.18 -10.15 5.17
CA HIS A 33 18.34 -10.91 5.55
C HIS A 33 18.01 -12.39 5.47
N GLN A 34 18.97 -13.23 5.12
CA GLN A 34 18.77 -14.68 4.90
C GLN A 34 18.12 -15.41 6.06
N VAL A 35 18.10 -14.85 7.26
CA VAL A 35 17.60 -15.50 8.48
C VAL A 35 16.45 -14.76 9.14
N GLN A 36 16.31 -13.46 8.91
CA GLN A 36 15.23 -12.63 9.46
C GLN A 36 14.84 -11.57 8.45
N SER A 37 13.56 -11.54 8.12
CA SER A 37 13.05 -10.43 7.34
C SER A 37 12.42 -9.42 8.28
N GLU A 38 12.98 -8.20 8.29
CA GLU A 38 12.51 -7.10 9.11
C GLU A 38 11.91 -6.01 8.23
N ALA A 39 10.89 -5.34 8.76
CA ALA A 39 10.34 -4.14 8.14
C ALA A 39 10.58 -2.96 9.08
N LYS A 40 11.03 -1.86 8.51
CA LYS A 40 11.31 -0.64 9.26
C LYS A 40 10.52 0.53 8.72
N ILE A 41 9.90 1.28 9.60
CA ILE A 41 9.18 2.51 9.24
C ILE A 41 10.21 3.63 9.07
N LEU A 42 10.30 4.16 7.85
CA LEU A 42 11.21 5.24 7.51
C LEU A 42 10.57 6.61 7.73
N LYS A 43 9.25 6.72 7.53
CA LYS A 43 8.51 7.95 7.68
C LYS A 43 7.09 7.59 8.11
N SER A 44 6.58 8.27 9.12
CA SER A 44 5.19 8.14 9.55
C SER A 44 4.50 9.49 9.58
N PRO A 45 3.15 9.53 9.46
CA PRO A 45 2.41 10.77 9.61
C PRO A 45 2.55 11.36 11.02
N ALA A 46 2.27 12.65 11.14
CA ALA A 46 2.26 13.31 12.43
C ALA A 46 1.22 12.68 13.37
N GLU A 47 1.62 12.36 14.58
CA GLU A 47 0.79 11.67 15.57
C GLU A 47 -0.53 12.41 15.87
N ALA A 48 -0.50 13.74 15.80
CA ALA A 48 -1.68 14.56 16.02
C ALA A 48 -2.83 14.28 15.03
N TYR A 49 -2.51 13.78 13.83
CA TYR A 49 -3.52 13.43 12.83
C TYR A 49 -4.00 12.00 12.91
N ILE A 50 -3.15 11.09 13.36
CA ILE A 50 -3.36 9.65 13.20
C ILE A 50 -3.74 8.98 14.52
N GLY A 51 -3.16 9.41 15.66
CA GLY A 51 -3.40 8.79 16.96
C GLY A 51 -3.10 7.29 16.93
N ASP A 52 -4.08 6.48 17.36
CA ASP A 52 -4.02 5.02 17.31
C ASP A 52 -4.60 4.43 16.01
N GLY A 53 -4.97 5.29 15.08
CA GLY A 53 -5.51 4.90 13.78
C GLY A 53 -7.04 4.88 13.70
N ASP A 54 -7.74 5.17 14.77
CA ASP A 54 -9.20 5.18 14.73
C ASP A 54 -9.72 6.21 13.71
N GLY A 55 -10.61 5.76 12.83
CA GLY A 55 -11.12 6.58 11.74
C GLY A 55 -10.16 6.76 10.55
N ILE A 56 -9.04 6.06 10.55
CA ILE A 56 -8.01 6.17 9.50
C ILE A 56 -8.08 4.96 8.56
N LEU A 57 -8.02 5.23 7.26
CA LEU A 57 -7.90 4.22 6.22
C LEU A 57 -6.46 4.19 5.71
N ILE A 58 -5.84 3.03 5.73
CA ILE A 58 -4.48 2.81 5.25
C ILE A 58 -4.54 1.92 4.02
N ILE A 59 -3.96 2.39 2.91
CA ILE A 59 -4.11 1.76 1.59
C ILE A 59 -2.76 1.43 0.99
N ASP A 60 -2.63 0.20 0.47
CA ASP A 60 -1.53 -0.23 -0.38
C ASP A 60 -2.09 -0.82 -1.69
N ASP A 61 -1.24 -1.04 -2.68
CA ASP A 61 -1.62 -1.65 -3.95
C ASP A 61 -1.77 -3.17 -3.84
N LEU A 62 -0.82 -3.82 -3.18
CA LEU A 62 -0.74 -5.27 -3.04
C LEU A 62 -0.20 -5.64 -1.66
N VAL A 63 -0.78 -6.65 -1.06
CA VAL A 63 -0.22 -7.29 0.14
C VAL A 63 0.25 -8.69 -0.22
N ASP A 64 1.54 -8.95 -0.02
CA ASP A 64 2.18 -10.23 -0.33
C ASP A 64 2.16 -11.16 0.88
N THR A 65 2.99 -10.90 1.89
CA THR A 65 3.05 -11.67 3.13
C THR A 65 2.34 -10.99 4.30
N GLY A 66 2.00 -9.71 4.14
CA GLY A 66 1.38 -8.92 5.20
C GLY A 66 2.37 -8.26 6.15
N LYS A 67 3.67 -8.44 5.96
CA LYS A 67 4.69 -7.90 6.85
C LYS A 67 4.59 -6.39 7.03
N THR A 68 4.44 -5.66 5.92
CA THR A 68 4.30 -4.19 5.94
C THR A 68 3.11 -3.77 6.80
N PHE A 69 1.95 -4.36 6.56
CA PHE A 69 0.74 -4.01 7.32
C PHE A 69 0.80 -4.48 8.78
N HIS A 70 1.39 -5.64 9.06
CA HIS A 70 1.59 -6.04 10.45
C HIS A 70 2.49 -5.06 11.20
N THR A 71 3.54 -4.56 10.55
CA THR A 71 4.42 -3.56 11.13
C THR A 71 3.69 -2.24 11.39
N ILE A 72 2.92 -1.76 10.42
CA ILE A 72 2.15 -0.52 10.56
C ILE A 72 1.09 -0.67 11.65
N ARG A 73 0.45 -1.83 11.75
CA ARG A 73 -0.60 -2.10 12.73
C ARG A 73 -0.11 -2.06 14.18
N THR A 74 1.18 -2.25 14.41
CA THR A 74 1.75 -2.06 15.75
C THR A 74 1.65 -0.60 16.21
N LEU A 75 1.66 0.35 15.28
CA LEU A 75 1.51 1.77 15.58
C LEU A 75 0.06 2.23 15.53
N TYR A 76 -0.71 1.70 14.60
CA TYR A 76 -2.10 2.14 14.35
C TYR A 76 -3.04 0.94 14.39
N PRO A 77 -3.25 0.35 15.59
CA PRO A 77 -4.04 -0.88 15.71
C PRO A 77 -5.52 -0.72 15.37
N LYS A 78 -6.04 0.50 15.44
CA LYS A 78 -7.46 0.78 15.16
C LYS A 78 -7.73 1.27 13.74
N ALA A 79 -6.71 1.40 12.89
CA ALA A 79 -6.90 1.78 11.51
C ALA A 79 -7.58 0.66 10.71
N HIS A 80 -8.22 1.03 9.61
CA HIS A 80 -8.76 0.10 8.63
C HIS A 80 -7.72 -0.11 7.52
N TYR A 81 -7.36 -1.34 7.24
CA TYR A 81 -6.30 -1.71 6.32
C TYR A 81 -6.88 -2.27 5.03
N ALA A 82 -6.54 -1.65 3.90
CA ALA A 82 -7.08 -2.03 2.60
C ALA A 82 -5.99 -2.13 1.54
N ALA A 83 -6.17 -3.04 0.60
CA ALA A 83 -5.33 -3.17 -0.58
C ALA A 83 -6.18 -3.52 -1.80
N VAL A 84 -5.66 -3.22 -2.99
CA VAL A 84 -6.33 -3.62 -4.23
C VAL A 84 -6.24 -5.14 -4.40
N TYR A 85 -5.03 -5.69 -4.25
CA TYR A 85 -4.79 -7.12 -4.38
C TYR A 85 -4.25 -7.71 -3.07
N ALA A 86 -4.65 -8.94 -2.79
CA ALA A 86 -4.16 -9.69 -1.64
C ALA A 86 -3.72 -11.08 -2.06
N LYS A 87 -2.56 -11.50 -1.58
CA LYS A 87 -2.11 -12.88 -1.69
C LYS A 87 -2.50 -13.66 -0.43
N PRO A 88 -2.62 -15.00 -0.50
CA PRO A 88 -3.10 -15.78 0.64
C PRO A 88 -2.36 -15.55 1.95
N LEU A 89 -1.02 -15.41 1.91
CA LEU A 89 -0.22 -15.18 3.12
C LEU A 89 -0.40 -13.79 3.71
N GLY A 90 -0.94 -12.84 2.96
CA GLY A 90 -1.13 -11.46 3.39
C GLY A 90 -2.57 -11.12 3.79
N LYS A 91 -3.53 -11.95 3.46
CA LYS A 91 -4.96 -11.67 3.68
C LYS A 91 -5.30 -11.31 5.12
N ASP A 92 -4.68 -11.99 6.08
CA ASP A 92 -4.98 -11.77 7.49
C ASP A 92 -4.56 -10.39 8.00
N SER A 93 -3.69 -9.70 7.27
CA SER A 93 -3.29 -8.33 7.60
C SER A 93 -4.29 -7.27 7.13
N LEU A 94 -5.28 -7.66 6.34
CA LEU A 94 -6.23 -6.76 5.69
C LEU A 94 -7.62 -6.84 6.31
N ASP A 95 -8.30 -5.69 6.33
CA ASP A 95 -9.72 -5.61 6.62
C ASP A 95 -10.56 -5.65 5.32
N THR A 96 -10.01 -5.09 4.23
CA THR A 96 -10.70 -5.04 2.93
C THR A 96 -9.69 -5.23 1.80
N PHE A 97 -10.05 -6.01 0.80
CA PHE A 97 -9.32 -6.11 -0.47
C PHE A 97 -10.30 -6.37 -1.62
N ILE A 98 -9.87 -6.07 -2.84
CA ILE A 98 -10.75 -6.19 -4.00
C ILE A 98 -10.62 -7.57 -4.64
N THR A 99 -9.38 -8.01 -4.90
CA THR A 99 -9.12 -9.26 -5.62
C THR A 99 -8.02 -10.05 -4.95
N GLU A 100 -8.28 -11.35 -4.74
CA GLU A 100 -7.24 -12.28 -4.30
C GLU A 100 -6.50 -12.84 -5.52
N VAL A 101 -5.19 -12.94 -5.42
CA VAL A 101 -4.33 -13.57 -6.43
C VAL A 101 -3.48 -14.64 -5.78
N SER A 102 -2.96 -15.58 -6.56
CA SER A 102 -2.13 -16.65 -6.01
C SER A 102 -0.81 -16.12 -5.44
N GLN A 103 -0.24 -16.85 -4.49
CA GLN A 103 0.98 -16.42 -3.80
C GLN A 103 2.17 -16.26 -4.74
N ASP A 104 2.23 -17.01 -5.80
CA ASP A 104 3.30 -16.98 -6.80
C ASP A 104 3.03 -16.00 -7.96
N THR A 105 1.92 -15.27 -7.93
CA THR A 105 1.61 -14.26 -8.94
C THR A 105 2.53 -13.07 -8.80
N TRP A 106 3.07 -12.60 -9.92
CA TRP A 106 3.77 -11.32 -10.00
C TRP A 106 2.89 -10.32 -10.74
N ILE A 107 2.58 -9.20 -10.08
CA ILE A 107 1.76 -8.14 -10.68
C ILE A 107 2.66 -7.00 -11.12
N PHE A 108 2.54 -6.62 -12.40
CA PHE A 108 3.22 -5.45 -12.94
C PHE A 108 2.27 -4.27 -12.93
N PHE A 109 2.42 -3.40 -11.94
CA PHE A 109 1.69 -2.15 -11.93
C PHE A 109 2.40 -1.12 -12.82
N PRO A 110 1.66 -0.23 -13.49
CA PRO A 110 2.29 0.81 -14.32
C PRO A 110 3.27 1.70 -13.54
N TRP A 111 3.01 1.95 -12.28
CA TRP A 111 3.85 2.80 -11.42
C TRP A 111 5.08 2.08 -10.86
N ASP A 112 5.20 0.78 -11.03
CA ASP A 112 6.35 -0.01 -10.58
C ASP A 112 7.38 -0.23 -11.69
N MET A 113 7.05 0.09 -12.92
CA MET A 113 7.90 -0.20 -14.06
C MET A 113 8.99 0.84 -14.22
N ALA A 114 10.17 0.40 -14.62
CA ALA A 114 11.26 1.31 -14.96
C ALA A 114 10.89 2.20 -16.15
N LEU A 115 11.46 3.39 -16.17
CA LEU A 115 11.27 4.30 -17.31
C LEU A 115 11.78 3.64 -18.58
N GLN A 116 10.92 3.62 -19.59
CA GLN A 116 11.24 3.08 -20.91
C GLN A 116 10.80 4.09 -21.96
N TYR A 117 11.56 4.16 -23.05
CA TYR A 117 11.12 4.95 -24.18
C TYR A 117 9.92 4.26 -24.84
N VAL A 118 8.86 5.01 -24.96
CA VAL A 118 7.65 4.61 -25.70
C VAL A 118 7.36 5.70 -26.70
N ALA A 119 7.20 5.30 -27.97
CA ALA A 119 6.87 6.27 -29.02
C ALA A 119 5.54 6.96 -28.68
N PRO A 120 5.44 8.29 -28.87
CA PRO A 120 4.19 8.99 -28.64
C PRO A 120 3.05 8.39 -29.46
N TYR A 121 1.87 8.31 -28.84
CA TYR A 121 0.67 7.90 -29.57
C TYR A 121 0.30 8.97 -30.59
N LYS A 122 0.16 8.57 -31.84
CA LYS A 122 -0.14 9.51 -32.94
C LYS A 122 -1.62 9.55 -33.33
N GLY A 123 -2.43 8.67 -32.74
CA GLY A 123 -3.82 8.54 -33.13
C GLY A 123 -3.99 7.83 -34.48
N GLU A 124 -5.24 7.51 -34.80
CA GLU A 124 -5.62 7.00 -36.11
C GLU A 124 -6.08 8.15 -36.98
N GLY A 125 -5.39 8.38 -38.05
CA GLY A 125 -5.76 9.39 -39.03
C GLY A 125 -4.71 10.40 -39.29
#